data_6725461baa20fefb405a02e2d75e7a8e
#
_entry.id   6725461baa20fefb405a02e2d75e7a8e
#
_cell.length_a   1.000
_cell.length_b   1.000
_cell.length_c   1.000
_cell.angle_alpha   90.00
_cell.angle_beta   90.00
_cell.angle_gamma   90.00
#
_symmetry.space_group_name_H-M   'P 1'
#
loop_
_entity.id
_entity.type
_entity.pdbx_description
1 polymer ?
#
loop_
_entity_poly.entity_id
_entity_poly.type
_entity_poly.pdbx_seq_one_letter_code
_entity_poly.pdbx_strand_id
1 'polypeptide(L)'
;MTKPLQTGMTIPVFPLPTTVFYPGTPLPLHIFEPRYRQMTSDALEGGRRIGMVLLKPNWEENYFGKPQLYSVGCVGNIEKEIKHHDGKYNFTLMGLRRFRIVSEKEGKLYRQAEIELLEEKNEQDIIEGHQNECREKLIENFREFIGYIPQGNPQKKEPSWDLGNKLSEFVDRFAYQLDLSLEQKQNFLEEQDDLKRAKFLHSFLKMKIELIHLSKMHSTQDPRWN
;
A
#
# COMPACT_ATOMS: atom_id res chain seq x y z
N MET A 1 21.60 15.61 9.08
CA MET A 1 20.76 14.65 9.85
C MET A 1 19.30 14.93 9.53
N THR A 2 18.55 13.97 9.01
CA THR A 2 17.11 14.11 8.73
C THR A 2 16.35 14.17 10.08
N LYS A 3 15.44 15.16 10.22
CA LYS A 3 14.57 15.22 11.40
C LYS A 3 13.77 13.92 11.54
N PRO A 4 13.58 13.40 12.77
CA PRO A 4 12.73 12.24 12.99
C PRO A 4 11.30 12.51 12.50
N LEU A 5 10.62 11.47 12.00
CA LEU A 5 9.22 11.57 11.60
C LEU A 5 8.34 11.69 12.84
N GLN A 6 7.49 12.72 12.91
CA GLN A 6 6.63 12.99 14.06
C GLN A 6 5.29 13.59 13.65
N THR A 7 4.29 13.43 14.50
CA THR A 7 2.98 14.09 14.37
C THR A 7 3.14 15.62 14.38
N GLY A 8 2.30 16.33 13.62
CA GLY A 8 2.36 17.80 13.48
C GLY A 8 3.35 18.28 12.42
N MET A 9 4.05 17.38 11.74
CA MET A 9 4.91 17.77 10.61
C MET A 9 4.08 18.11 9.38
N THR A 10 4.56 19.08 8.60
CA THR A 10 4.09 19.32 7.24
C THR A 10 4.97 18.54 6.27
N ILE A 11 4.35 17.72 5.43
CA ILE A 11 5.02 16.93 4.40
C ILE A 11 4.44 17.21 3.01
N PRO A 12 5.23 17.03 1.93
CA PRO A 12 4.69 16.92 0.58
C PRO A 12 3.70 15.76 0.48
N VAL A 13 2.59 15.98 -0.23
CA VAL A 13 1.59 14.94 -0.51
C VAL A 13 1.49 14.71 -2.00
N PHE A 14 1.68 13.45 -2.39
CA PHE A 14 1.55 13.00 -3.77
C PHE A 14 0.26 12.17 -3.93
N PRO A 15 -0.80 12.76 -4.48
CA PRO A 15 -2.05 12.05 -4.70
C PRO A 15 -1.97 11.20 -5.97
N LEU A 16 -2.38 9.95 -5.88
CA LEU A 16 -2.52 9.05 -7.03
C LEU A 16 -3.93 8.44 -7.08
N PRO A 17 -4.50 8.26 -8.30
CA PRO A 17 -5.84 7.71 -8.44
C PRO A 17 -5.91 6.19 -8.35
N THR A 18 -4.79 5.50 -8.53
CA THR A 18 -4.76 4.04 -8.75
C THR A 18 -3.84 3.29 -7.80
N THR A 19 -3.24 3.99 -6.85
CA THR A 19 -2.20 3.38 -6.01
C THR A 19 -2.44 3.65 -4.54
N VAL A 20 -2.52 2.58 -3.76
CA VAL A 20 -2.45 2.60 -2.29
C VAL A 20 -1.09 2.06 -1.88
N PHE A 21 -0.45 2.74 -0.95
CA PHE A 21 0.93 2.50 -0.52
C PHE A 21 0.98 2.09 0.95
N TYR A 22 1.76 1.06 1.27
CA TYR A 22 1.83 0.51 2.62
C TYR A 22 3.20 0.68 3.27
N PRO A 23 3.27 0.71 4.61
CA PRO A 23 4.53 0.60 5.33
C PRO A 23 5.32 -0.65 4.91
N GLY A 24 6.66 -0.54 4.89
CA GLY A 24 7.55 -1.64 4.56
C GLY A 24 7.52 -2.11 3.09
N THR A 25 6.79 -1.40 2.20
CA THR A 25 6.71 -1.76 0.78
C THR A 25 7.44 -0.75 -0.10
N PRO A 26 8.04 -1.18 -1.23
CA PRO A 26 8.66 -0.27 -2.20
C PRO A 26 7.64 0.22 -3.23
N LEU A 27 7.74 1.48 -3.61
CA LEU A 27 6.99 2.06 -4.72
C LEU A 27 7.97 2.75 -5.69
N PRO A 28 8.29 2.16 -6.84
CA PRO A 28 9.09 2.82 -7.86
C PRO A 28 8.29 3.94 -8.52
N LEU A 29 8.88 5.12 -8.62
CA LEU A 29 8.24 6.31 -9.18
C LEU A 29 9.11 6.92 -10.27
N HIS A 30 8.44 7.36 -11.36
CA HIS A 30 9.00 8.19 -12.42
C HIS A 30 8.31 9.55 -12.39
N ILE A 31 9.05 10.59 -12.04
CA ILE A 31 8.52 11.94 -11.83
C ILE A 31 8.89 12.83 -13.02
N PHE A 32 7.89 13.22 -13.79
CA PHE A 32 8.06 14.05 -15.00
C PHE A 32 7.29 15.38 -14.94
N GLU A 33 6.15 15.44 -14.22
CA GLU A 33 5.35 16.66 -14.12
C GLU A 33 6.11 17.77 -13.36
N PRO A 34 6.10 19.03 -13.80
CA PRO A 34 6.85 20.11 -13.17
C PRO A 34 6.56 20.29 -11.68
N ARG A 35 5.28 20.23 -11.27
CA ARG A 35 4.88 20.35 -9.86
C ARG A 35 5.47 19.24 -8.98
N TYR A 36 5.54 18.02 -9.48
CA TYR A 36 6.08 16.89 -8.73
C TYR A 36 7.61 16.80 -8.82
N ARG A 37 8.22 17.38 -9.86
CA ARG A 37 9.67 17.58 -9.90
C ARG A 37 10.10 18.58 -8.81
N GLN A 38 9.34 19.67 -8.64
CA GLN A 38 9.58 20.62 -7.54
C GLN A 38 9.39 19.94 -6.18
N MET A 39 8.28 19.18 -6.01
CA MET A 39 8.03 18.39 -4.80
C MET A 39 9.21 17.47 -4.44
N THR A 40 9.75 16.77 -5.44
CA THR A 40 10.87 15.85 -5.24
C THR A 40 12.15 16.60 -4.84
N SER A 41 12.46 17.73 -5.51
CA SER A 41 13.60 18.57 -5.14
C SER A 41 13.50 19.05 -3.70
N ASP A 42 12.35 19.62 -3.32
CA ASP A 42 12.11 20.12 -1.97
C ASP A 42 12.19 18.99 -0.93
N ALA A 43 11.67 17.80 -1.25
CA ALA A 43 11.75 16.63 -0.38
C ALA A 43 13.20 16.17 -0.18
N LEU A 44 14.02 16.14 -1.23
CA LEU A 44 15.43 15.75 -1.17
C LEU A 44 16.28 16.73 -0.34
N GLU A 45 16.00 18.03 -0.44
CA GLU A 45 16.65 19.07 0.36
C GLU A 45 16.19 19.04 1.83
N GLY A 46 15.01 18.49 2.09
CA GLY A 46 14.41 18.38 3.41
C GLY A 46 14.61 17.03 4.06
N GLY A 47 13.50 16.40 4.47
CA GLY A 47 13.51 15.13 5.19
C GLY A 47 13.47 13.87 4.31
N ARG A 48 13.57 14.00 2.99
CA ARG A 48 13.46 12.92 1.97
C ARG A 48 12.12 12.16 2.03
N ARG A 49 11.05 12.84 2.45
CA ARG A 49 9.75 12.22 2.74
C ARG A 49 8.67 12.74 1.82
N ILE A 50 7.84 11.81 1.34
CA ILE A 50 6.64 12.09 0.55
C ILE A 50 5.51 11.23 1.11
N GLY A 51 4.35 11.84 1.38
CA GLY A 51 3.12 11.16 1.73
C GLY A 51 2.36 10.75 0.46
N MET A 52 2.06 9.47 0.31
CA MET A 52 1.20 8.95 -0.75
C MET A 52 -0.22 8.87 -0.26
N VAL A 53 -1.17 9.38 -1.04
CA VAL A 53 -2.60 9.39 -0.71
C VAL A 53 -3.42 9.02 -1.93
N LEU A 54 -4.45 8.20 -1.74
CA LEU A 54 -5.40 7.85 -2.79
C LEU A 54 -6.37 9.01 -3.03
N LEU A 55 -6.65 9.31 -4.31
CA LEU A 55 -7.74 10.18 -4.71
C LEU A 55 -9.08 9.48 -4.48
N LYS A 56 -10.10 10.24 -4.03
CA LYS A 56 -11.47 9.73 -3.95
C LYS A 56 -12.06 9.53 -5.35
N PRO A 57 -13.09 8.68 -5.50
CA PRO A 57 -13.81 8.50 -6.76
C PRO A 57 -14.26 9.84 -7.37
N ASN A 58 -14.44 9.85 -8.69
CA ASN A 58 -14.84 11.04 -9.50
C ASN A 58 -13.78 12.16 -9.48
N TRP A 59 -12.51 11.81 -9.22
CA TRP A 59 -11.39 12.76 -9.23
C TRP A 59 -11.19 13.41 -10.63
N GLU A 60 -11.59 12.73 -11.70
CA GLU A 60 -11.47 13.18 -13.09
C GLU A 60 -12.24 14.49 -13.33
N GLU A 61 -13.37 14.67 -12.70
CA GLU A 61 -14.23 15.87 -12.82
C GLU A 61 -13.50 17.14 -12.35
N ASN A 62 -12.51 17.00 -11.47
CA ASN A 62 -11.75 18.11 -10.90
C ASN A 62 -10.24 17.92 -11.04
N TYR A 63 -9.78 17.22 -12.08
CA TYR A 63 -8.37 16.85 -12.27
C TYR A 63 -7.40 18.04 -12.22
N PHE A 64 -7.77 19.16 -12.84
CA PHE A 64 -6.96 20.39 -12.85
C PHE A 64 -7.17 21.28 -11.61
N GLY A 65 -8.07 20.93 -10.74
CA GLY A 65 -8.33 21.61 -9.48
C GLY A 65 -7.66 20.92 -8.28
N LYS A 66 -8.44 20.80 -7.20
CA LYS A 66 -8.02 20.06 -5.99
C LYS A 66 -8.98 18.88 -5.77
N PRO A 67 -8.80 17.75 -6.47
CA PRO A 67 -9.65 16.57 -6.26
C PRO A 67 -9.56 16.11 -4.80
N GLN A 68 -10.64 15.53 -4.31
CA GLN A 68 -10.73 15.07 -2.92
C GLN A 68 -9.77 13.92 -2.66
N LEU A 69 -9.16 13.94 -1.47
CA LEU A 69 -8.28 12.88 -0.98
C LEU A 69 -8.98 11.99 0.03
N TYR A 70 -8.56 10.73 0.12
CA TYR A 70 -8.75 9.98 1.35
C TYR A 70 -7.92 10.62 2.45
N SER A 71 -8.39 10.54 3.69
CA SER A 71 -7.72 11.19 4.83
C SER A 71 -6.50 10.43 5.31
N VAL A 72 -6.43 9.13 5.04
CA VAL A 72 -5.33 8.25 5.47
C VAL A 72 -4.45 7.91 4.27
N GLY A 73 -3.15 8.04 4.48
CA GLY A 73 -2.11 7.68 3.53
C GLY A 73 -0.92 7.01 4.21
N CYS A 74 0.13 6.77 3.42
CA CYS A 74 1.39 6.26 3.92
C CYS A 74 2.53 7.21 3.54
N VAL A 75 3.35 7.62 4.51
CA VAL A 75 4.56 8.38 4.26
C VAL A 75 5.71 7.42 3.94
N GLY A 76 6.47 7.74 2.91
CA GLY A 76 7.67 7.00 2.51
C GLY A 76 8.91 7.87 2.49
N ASN A 77 10.05 7.20 2.48
CA ASN A 77 11.37 7.78 2.31
C ASN A 77 11.88 7.58 0.88
N ILE A 78 12.44 8.64 0.29
CA ILE A 78 13.06 8.56 -1.05
C ILE A 78 14.38 7.81 -0.96
N GLU A 79 14.50 6.74 -1.72
CA GLU A 79 15.69 5.92 -1.85
C GLU A 79 16.09 5.76 -3.32
N LYS A 80 17.39 5.56 -3.57
CA LYS A 80 17.94 5.26 -4.90
C LYS A 80 17.52 6.27 -5.98
N GLU A 81 17.54 7.56 -5.64
CA GLU A 81 17.16 8.60 -6.57
C GLU A 81 18.18 8.80 -7.70
N ILE A 82 17.65 9.00 -8.90
CA ILE A 82 18.40 9.37 -10.10
C ILE A 82 17.74 10.61 -10.69
N LYS A 83 18.47 11.71 -10.76
CA LYS A 83 18.06 12.92 -11.46
C LYS A 83 18.56 12.86 -12.90
N HIS A 84 17.65 12.95 -13.86
CA HIS A 84 17.97 12.98 -15.28
C HIS A 84 18.35 14.39 -15.76
N HIS A 85 19.05 14.49 -16.89
CA HIS A 85 19.47 15.77 -17.50
C HIS A 85 18.27 16.67 -17.87
N ASP A 86 17.13 16.09 -18.21
CA ASP A 86 15.88 16.80 -18.50
C ASP A 86 15.11 17.22 -17.23
N GLY A 87 15.71 17.00 -16.06
CA GLY A 87 15.19 17.37 -14.75
C GLY A 87 14.12 16.43 -14.19
N LYS A 88 13.82 15.30 -14.83
CA LYS A 88 12.98 14.23 -14.28
C LYS A 88 13.72 13.46 -13.20
N TYR A 89 12.97 12.74 -12.38
CA TYR A 89 13.53 11.88 -11.35
C TYR A 89 12.98 10.46 -11.44
N ASN A 90 13.85 9.49 -11.22
CA ASN A 90 13.48 8.12 -10.87
C ASN A 90 13.93 7.86 -9.44
N PHE A 91 13.07 7.27 -8.64
CA PHE A 91 13.41 6.83 -7.30
C PHE A 91 12.49 5.72 -6.82
N THR A 92 12.89 5.05 -5.75
CA THR A 92 12.00 4.17 -4.99
C THR A 92 11.55 4.89 -3.73
N LEU A 93 10.26 4.99 -3.52
CA LEU A 93 9.69 5.43 -2.25
C LEU A 93 9.51 4.20 -1.37
N MET A 94 10.19 4.15 -0.22
CA MET A 94 10.06 3.06 0.76
C MET A 94 9.07 3.47 1.85
N GLY A 95 7.98 2.72 2.02
CA GLY A 95 6.94 3.01 3.01
C GLY A 95 7.44 2.96 4.44
N LEU A 96 7.10 3.96 5.23
CA LEU A 96 7.53 4.07 6.62
C LEU A 96 6.37 3.89 7.60
N ARG A 97 5.35 4.75 7.53
CA ARG A 97 4.26 4.79 8.51
C ARG A 97 2.96 5.30 7.88
N ARG A 98 1.84 4.83 8.42
CA ARG A 98 0.51 5.39 8.16
C ARG A 98 0.40 6.77 8.76
N PHE A 99 -0.32 7.65 8.09
CA PHE A 99 -0.66 8.97 8.61
C PHE A 99 -2.08 9.36 8.26
N ARG A 100 -2.62 10.31 9.04
CA ARG A 100 -3.87 11.01 8.73
C ARG A 100 -3.55 12.46 8.38
N ILE A 101 -4.19 12.99 7.33
CA ILE A 101 -4.18 14.41 7.01
C ILE A 101 -4.97 15.15 8.08
N VAL A 102 -4.33 16.11 8.75
CA VAL A 102 -4.97 17.02 9.72
C VAL A 102 -5.47 18.26 8.98
N SER A 103 -4.62 18.88 8.17
CA SER A 103 -4.95 20.06 7.38
C SER A 103 -4.04 20.14 6.16
N GLU A 104 -4.58 20.63 5.05
CA GLU A 104 -3.75 20.96 3.88
C GLU A 104 -3.14 22.35 4.03
N LYS A 105 -1.93 22.52 3.53
CA LYS A 105 -1.20 23.79 3.49
C LYS A 105 -1.10 24.30 2.06
N GLU A 106 -1.18 25.60 1.89
CA GLU A 106 -1.03 26.29 0.59
C GLU A 106 0.38 26.87 0.43
N GLY A 107 0.69 27.37 -0.77
CA GLY A 107 1.94 28.11 -1.05
C GLY A 107 2.94 27.35 -1.91
N LYS A 108 2.68 26.12 -2.32
CA LYS A 108 3.50 25.35 -3.27
C LYS A 108 2.68 24.91 -4.47
N LEU A 109 3.36 24.58 -5.58
CA LEU A 109 2.72 24.04 -6.79
C LEU A 109 2.16 22.61 -6.60
N TYR A 110 2.58 21.95 -5.55
CA TYR A 110 2.15 20.61 -5.15
C TYR A 110 1.46 20.66 -3.79
N ARG A 111 0.72 19.63 -3.45
CA ARG A 111 -0.03 19.57 -2.19
C ARG A 111 0.91 19.31 -1.02
N GLN A 112 0.65 19.99 0.08
CA GLN A 112 1.31 19.78 1.37
C GLN A 112 0.25 19.59 2.43
N ALA A 113 0.54 18.76 3.43
CA ALA A 113 -0.37 18.57 4.56
C ALA A 113 0.40 18.45 5.87
N GLU A 114 -0.19 19.00 6.91
CA GLU A 114 0.13 18.66 8.28
C GLU A 114 -0.48 17.32 8.60
N ILE A 115 0.32 16.43 9.20
CA ILE A 115 -0.05 15.04 9.40
C ILE A 115 -0.02 14.62 10.86
N GLU A 116 -0.90 13.70 11.19
CA GLU A 116 -0.86 12.87 12.39
C GLU A 116 -0.37 11.48 12.03
N LEU A 117 0.67 10.99 12.71
CA LEU A 117 1.11 9.60 12.54
C LEU A 117 0.14 8.65 13.24
N LEU A 118 -0.29 7.63 12.52
CA LEU A 118 -1.16 6.60 13.08
C LEU A 118 -0.30 5.52 13.76
N GLU A 119 -0.68 5.16 14.97
CA GLU A 119 -0.04 4.09 15.71
C GLU A 119 -0.69 2.74 15.36
N GLU A 120 0.13 1.70 15.28
CA GLU A 120 -0.37 0.34 15.17
C GLU A 120 -1.01 -0.06 16.49
N LYS A 121 -2.24 -0.57 16.43
CA LYS A 121 -2.94 -1.12 17.61
C LYS A 121 -2.56 -2.58 17.76
N ASN A 122 -2.51 -3.06 19.00
CA ASN A 122 -2.19 -4.43 19.38
C ASN A 122 -0.71 -4.87 19.24
N GLU A 123 0.22 -3.97 18.94
CA GLU A 123 1.64 -4.31 18.86
C GLU A 123 2.23 -4.79 20.19
N GLN A 124 1.62 -4.40 21.33
CA GLN A 124 2.14 -4.66 22.69
C GLN A 124 1.43 -5.79 23.43
N ASP A 125 0.20 -6.17 23.04
CA ASP A 125 -0.66 -7.04 23.88
C ASP A 125 -0.79 -8.48 23.38
N ILE A 126 -0.11 -8.88 22.30
CA ILE A 126 -0.32 -10.19 21.71
C ILE A 126 0.84 -11.11 22.07
N ILE A 127 0.49 -12.19 22.76
CA ILE A 127 1.38 -13.34 23.00
C ILE A 127 1.99 -13.75 21.64
N GLU A 128 3.32 -13.80 21.54
CA GLU A 128 4.07 -14.14 20.32
C GLU A 128 3.53 -15.37 19.58
N GLY A 129 3.00 -16.35 20.34
CA GLY A 129 2.37 -17.55 19.78
C GLY A 129 1.16 -17.26 18.88
N HIS A 130 0.31 -16.29 19.22
CA HIS A 130 -0.89 -15.93 18.44
C HIS A 130 -0.53 -15.23 17.11
N GLN A 131 0.51 -14.41 17.13
CA GLN A 131 1.01 -13.74 15.91
C GLN A 131 1.58 -14.77 14.93
N ASN A 132 2.35 -15.74 15.43
CA ASN A 132 2.91 -16.79 14.60
C ASN A 132 1.82 -17.68 14.01
N GLU A 133 0.80 -18.06 14.78
CA GLU A 133 -0.36 -18.83 14.29
C GLU A 133 -1.11 -18.08 13.16
N CYS A 134 -1.33 -16.78 13.30
CA CYS A 134 -1.96 -15.96 12.24
C CYS A 134 -1.11 -15.93 10.97
N ARG A 135 0.21 -15.80 11.10
CA ARG A 135 1.15 -15.81 9.96
C ARG A 135 1.14 -17.15 9.24
N GLU A 136 1.26 -18.25 10.00
CA GLU A 136 1.26 -19.60 9.44
C GLU A 136 -0.03 -19.90 8.67
N LYS A 137 -1.19 -19.56 9.22
CA LYS A 137 -2.48 -19.69 8.55
C LYS A 137 -2.58 -18.88 7.26
N LEU A 138 -2.05 -17.65 7.25
CA LEU A 138 -2.02 -16.84 6.04
C LEU A 138 -1.11 -17.44 4.96
N ILE A 139 0.07 -17.93 5.35
CA ILE A 139 1.01 -18.60 4.45
C ILE A 139 0.38 -19.86 3.85
N GLU A 140 -0.28 -20.69 4.69
CA GLU A 140 -0.95 -21.91 4.25
C GLU A 140 -2.05 -21.62 3.23
N ASN A 141 -2.96 -20.69 3.55
CA ASN A 141 -4.02 -20.29 2.61
C ASN A 141 -3.47 -19.71 1.31
N PHE A 142 -2.39 -18.96 1.37
CA PHE A 142 -1.77 -18.41 0.16
C PHE A 142 -1.16 -19.52 -0.69
N ARG A 143 -0.48 -20.48 -0.09
CA ARG A 143 0.08 -21.64 -0.81
C ARG A 143 -1.03 -22.45 -1.49
N GLU A 144 -2.15 -22.65 -0.80
CA GLU A 144 -3.32 -23.28 -1.38
C GLU A 144 -3.84 -22.47 -2.58
N PHE A 145 -4.02 -21.15 -2.42
CA PHE A 145 -4.48 -20.25 -3.48
C PHE A 145 -3.58 -20.30 -4.71
N ILE A 146 -2.25 -20.14 -4.54
CA ILE A 146 -1.31 -20.18 -5.69
C ILE A 146 -1.24 -21.56 -6.34
N GLY A 147 -1.58 -22.63 -5.62
CA GLY A 147 -1.69 -23.99 -6.16
C GLY A 147 -2.72 -24.07 -7.29
N TYR A 148 -3.77 -23.25 -7.26
CA TYR A 148 -4.79 -23.18 -8.31
C TYR A 148 -4.41 -22.30 -9.50
N ILE A 149 -3.38 -21.48 -9.39
CA ILE A 149 -2.94 -20.59 -10.47
C ILE A 149 -2.15 -21.39 -11.50
N PRO A 150 -2.47 -21.28 -12.82
CA PRO A 150 -1.76 -21.99 -13.86
C PRO A 150 -0.25 -21.69 -13.89
N GLN A 151 0.55 -22.67 -14.30
CA GLN A 151 1.98 -22.47 -14.53
C GLN A 151 2.22 -21.38 -15.58
N GLY A 152 3.21 -20.52 -15.34
CA GLY A 152 3.53 -19.40 -16.24
C GLY A 152 2.74 -18.11 -16.00
N ASN A 153 1.75 -18.11 -15.10
CA ASN A 153 1.09 -16.88 -14.69
C ASN A 153 2.03 -16.08 -13.76
N PRO A 154 2.28 -14.77 -14.00
CA PRO A 154 3.13 -13.92 -13.17
C PRO A 154 2.70 -13.86 -11.69
N GLN A 155 1.42 -14.08 -11.40
CA GLN A 155 0.85 -14.11 -10.06
C GLN A 155 1.22 -15.39 -9.29
N LYS A 156 1.71 -16.44 -9.96
CA LYS A 156 2.18 -17.70 -9.34
C LYS A 156 3.58 -17.56 -8.74
N LYS A 157 3.94 -16.44 -8.19
CA LYS A 157 5.23 -16.26 -7.54
C LYS A 157 5.05 -16.40 -6.04
N GLU A 158 5.70 -17.39 -5.43
CA GLU A 158 5.81 -17.40 -3.97
C GLU A 158 6.54 -16.15 -3.50
N PRO A 159 5.95 -15.41 -2.55
CA PRO A 159 6.64 -14.29 -1.95
C PRO A 159 7.85 -14.80 -1.15
N SER A 160 8.86 -13.95 -1.00
CA SER A 160 9.81 -14.14 0.07
C SER A 160 9.08 -14.05 1.40
N TRP A 161 9.02 -15.13 2.16
CA TRP A 161 8.33 -15.18 3.45
C TRP A 161 9.04 -14.43 4.58
N ASP A 162 10.22 -13.89 4.30
CA ASP A 162 10.89 -12.90 5.16
C ASP A 162 10.21 -11.53 5.02
N LEU A 163 8.96 -11.47 5.48
CA LEU A 163 8.10 -10.29 5.38
C LEU A 163 8.13 -9.40 6.64
N GLY A 164 9.19 -9.49 7.44
CA GLY A 164 9.34 -8.73 8.68
C GLY A 164 9.04 -9.56 9.94
N ASN A 165 9.49 -9.07 11.08
CA ASN A 165 9.38 -9.78 12.36
C ASN A 165 8.03 -9.52 13.05
N LYS A 166 7.44 -8.34 12.84
CA LYS A 166 6.15 -7.96 13.43
C LYS A 166 4.99 -8.40 12.53
N LEU A 167 3.83 -8.71 13.14
CA LEU A 167 2.62 -9.06 12.39
C LEU A 167 2.19 -7.92 11.46
N SER A 168 2.27 -6.67 11.93
CA SER A 168 1.93 -5.48 11.15
C SER A 168 2.74 -5.37 9.85
N GLU A 169 4.06 -5.59 9.92
CA GLU A 169 4.94 -5.59 8.74
C GLU A 169 4.62 -6.74 7.79
N PHE A 170 4.37 -7.92 8.36
CA PHE A 170 4.01 -9.11 7.59
C PHE A 170 2.74 -8.89 6.79
N VAL A 171 1.66 -8.46 7.42
CA VAL A 171 0.36 -8.31 6.75
C VAL A 171 0.39 -7.19 5.69
N ASP A 172 1.16 -6.12 5.91
CA ASP A 172 1.30 -5.03 4.94
C ASP A 172 2.03 -5.48 3.67
N ARG A 173 3.16 -6.16 3.83
CA ARG A 173 3.93 -6.72 2.71
C ARG A 173 3.17 -7.84 2.00
N PHE A 174 2.37 -8.59 2.76
CA PHE A 174 1.53 -9.64 2.20
C PHE A 174 0.39 -9.04 1.36
N ALA A 175 -0.32 -8.03 1.88
CA ALA A 175 -1.38 -7.33 1.16
C ALA A 175 -0.88 -6.66 -0.13
N TYR A 176 0.35 -6.16 -0.14
CA TYR A 176 1.00 -5.57 -1.32
C TYR A 176 1.09 -6.54 -2.50
N GLN A 177 1.15 -7.85 -2.24
CA GLN A 177 1.28 -8.90 -3.27
C GLN A 177 -0.06 -9.41 -3.78
N LEU A 178 -1.17 -9.07 -3.08
CA LEU A 178 -2.50 -9.52 -3.44
C LEU A 178 -3.20 -8.55 -4.39
N ASP A 179 -4.01 -9.11 -5.29
CA ASP A 179 -4.86 -8.35 -6.21
C ASP A 179 -6.15 -7.92 -5.50
N LEU A 180 -5.99 -7.00 -4.54
CA LEU A 180 -7.09 -6.34 -3.86
C LEU A 180 -7.62 -5.19 -4.73
N SER A 181 -8.94 -4.92 -4.68
CA SER A 181 -9.50 -3.71 -5.28
C SER A 181 -8.94 -2.45 -4.60
N LEU A 182 -9.02 -1.28 -5.26
CA LEU A 182 -8.55 -0.02 -4.66
C LEU A 182 -9.26 0.30 -3.35
N GLU A 183 -10.56 0.05 -3.28
CA GLU A 183 -11.34 0.24 -2.07
C GLU A 183 -10.87 -0.71 -0.94
N GLN A 184 -10.67 -1.99 -1.26
CA GLN A 184 -10.13 -2.96 -0.30
C GLN A 184 -8.73 -2.56 0.19
N LYS A 185 -7.87 -2.10 -0.73
CA LYS A 185 -6.54 -1.60 -0.40
C LYS A 185 -6.60 -0.39 0.53
N GLN A 186 -7.50 0.56 0.27
CA GLN A 186 -7.66 1.75 1.10
C GLN A 186 -8.22 1.40 2.49
N ASN A 187 -9.26 0.59 2.56
CA ASN A 187 -9.85 0.12 3.82
C ASN A 187 -8.79 -0.63 4.67
N PHE A 188 -7.95 -1.44 4.02
CA PHE A 188 -6.84 -2.13 4.67
C PHE A 188 -5.77 -1.14 5.21
N LEU A 189 -5.47 -0.08 4.46
CA LEU A 189 -4.55 0.97 4.92
C LEU A 189 -5.11 1.74 6.13
N GLU A 190 -6.42 1.97 6.18
CA GLU A 190 -7.10 2.71 7.24
C GLU A 190 -7.22 1.91 8.55
N GLU A 191 -7.22 0.57 8.47
CA GLU A 191 -7.30 -0.28 9.66
C GLU A 191 -5.95 -0.31 10.41
N GLN A 192 -5.97 0.15 11.66
CA GLN A 192 -4.79 0.21 12.53
C GLN A 192 -4.54 -1.11 13.29
N ASP A 193 -5.55 -1.95 13.42
CA ASP A 193 -5.47 -3.25 14.12
C ASP A 193 -4.90 -4.30 13.18
N ASP A 194 -3.68 -4.77 13.45
CA ASP A 194 -2.98 -5.75 12.62
C ASP A 194 -3.66 -7.13 12.61
N LEU A 195 -4.33 -7.53 13.69
CA LEU A 195 -5.13 -8.76 13.72
C LEU A 195 -6.37 -8.66 12.83
N LYS A 196 -7.03 -7.50 12.78
CA LYS A 196 -8.15 -7.29 11.87
C LYS A 196 -7.68 -7.31 10.42
N ARG A 197 -6.52 -6.72 10.13
CA ARG A 197 -5.89 -6.81 8.82
C ARG A 197 -5.58 -8.27 8.44
N ALA A 198 -5.00 -9.05 9.37
CA ALA A 198 -4.73 -10.47 9.16
C ALA A 198 -6.01 -11.27 8.88
N LYS A 199 -7.08 -11.05 9.67
CA LYS A 199 -8.39 -11.67 9.46
C LYS A 199 -9.00 -11.31 8.11
N PHE A 200 -8.89 -10.06 7.69
CA PHE A 200 -9.34 -9.63 6.38
C PHE A 200 -8.64 -10.40 5.25
N LEU A 201 -7.31 -10.49 5.29
CA LEU A 201 -6.52 -11.22 4.28
C LEU A 201 -6.87 -12.71 4.25
N HIS A 202 -7.05 -13.32 5.42
CA HIS A 202 -7.49 -14.71 5.55
C HIS A 202 -8.86 -14.94 4.87
N SER A 203 -9.84 -14.08 5.18
CA SER A 203 -11.18 -14.17 4.59
C SER A 203 -11.15 -13.93 3.08
N PHE A 204 -10.33 -12.99 2.61
CA PHE A 204 -10.14 -12.72 1.19
C PHE A 204 -9.59 -13.95 0.45
N LEU A 205 -8.54 -14.58 0.98
CA LEU A 205 -7.96 -15.78 0.37
C LEU A 205 -8.95 -16.94 0.33
N LYS A 206 -9.64 -17.19 1.43
CA LYS A 206 -10.70 -18.25 1.49
C LYS A 206 -11.77 -18.03 0.44
N MET A 207 -12.29 -16.80 0.33
CA MET A 207 -13.28 -16.46 -0.70
C MET A 207 -12.74 -16.73 -2.12
N LYS A 208 -11.49 -16.36 -2.41
CA LYS A 208 -10.87 -16.63 -3.71
C LYS A 208 -10.75 -18.11 -4.01
N ILE A 209 -10.37 -18.93 -3.03
CA ILE A 209 -10.27 -20.38 -3.15
C ILE A 209 -11.66 -21.00 -3.42
N GLU A 210 -12.69 -20.58 -2.67
CA GLU A 210 -14.07 -21.05 -2.89
C GLU A 210 -14.58 -20.71 -4.29
N LEU A 211 -14.34 -19.49 -4.77
CA LEU A 211 -14.73 -19.10 -6.13
C LEU A 211 -14.06 -19.97 -7.21
N ILE A 212 -12.79 -20.35 -7.01
CA ILE A 212 -12.09 -21.25 -7.92
C ILE A 212 -12.72 -22.65 -7.87
N HIS A 213 -13.05 -23.16 -6.71
CA HIS A 213 -13.73 -24.47 -6.57
C HIS A 213 -15.09 -24.49 -7.28
N LEU A 214 -15.91 -23.45 -7.06
CA LEU A 214 -17.21 -23.32 -7.73
C LEU A 214 -17.09 -23.25 -9.24
N SER A 215 -16.12 -22.50 -9.77
CA SER A 215 -15.89 -22.40 -11.21
C SER A 215 -15.49 -23.74 -11.82
N LYS A 216 -14.69 -24.53 -11.13
CA LYS A 216 -14.30 -25.90 -11.57
C LYS A 216 -15.48 -26.86 -11.57
N MET A 217 -16.36 -26.81 -10.56
CA MET A 217 -17.56 -27.65 -10.48
C MET A 217 -18.52 -27.34 -11.64
N HIS A 218 -18.71 -26.08 -12.01
CA HIS A 218 -19.56 -25.71 -13.14
C HIS A 218 -18.99 -26.12 -14.49
N SER A 219 -17.66 -26.06 -14.66
CA SER A 219 -17.00 -26.49 -15.91
C SER A 219 -17.06 -28.01 -16.14
N THR A 220 -17.29 -28.81 -15.10
CA THR A 220 -17.42 -30.29 -15.20
C THR A 220 -18.87 -30.77 -15.37
N GLN A 221 -19.87 -29.88 -15.25
CA GLN A 221 -21.29 -30.27 -15.31
C GLN A 221 -21.98 -30.05 -16.66
N ASP A 222 -21.33 -29.54 -17.70
CA ASP A 222 -21.96 -29.41 -19.04
C ASP A 222 -21.27 -30.24 -20.13
N PRO A 223 -21.69 -31.52 -20.32
CA PRO A 223 -21.18 -32.39 -21.39
C PRO A 223 -21.80 -32.09 -22.76
N ARG A 224 -22.61 -31.04 -22.94
CA ARG A 224 -23.45 -30.84 -24.11
C ARG A 224 -22.87 -29.96 -25.22
N TRP A 225 -21.61 -29.55 -25.11
CA TRP A 225 -20.94 -28.83 -26.21
C TRP A 225 -19.62 -29.51 -26.60
N ASN A 226 -19.74 -30.70 -27.18
CA ASN A 226 -18.77 -31.33 -28.09
C ASN A 226 -19.42 -31.54 -29.45
#